data_9b73e4c0366511dab0708cdcccfcde25
#
_entry.id   9b73e4c0366511dab0708cdcccfcde25
#
_cell.length_a   1.000
_cell.length_b   1.000
_cell.length_c   1.000
_cell.angle_alpha   90.00
_cell.angle_beta   90.00
_cell.angle_gamma   90.00
#
_symmetry.space_group_name_H-M   'P 1'
#
loop_
_entity.id
_entity.type
_entity.pdbx_description
1 polymer ?
#
loop_
_entity_poly.entity_id
_entity_poly.type
_entity_poly.pdbx_seq_one_letter_code
_entity_poly.pdbx_strand_id
1 'polypeptide(L)'
;MRKNNQTGAALMLVLWVIVLLTAIVTGFSLFMRTEVNITKKFKERTEAYYAAIAGIERAKADILSVREQMYLEESKELMPWEKPNRKGFLGNASYSYTIIDDDRKIDLNSATSEQLRYLLMASGVEGTELDTIIDAILDWRDTDNLRRLNGAEEDYYQSLPKPYSCKDGPFDTVEELLLVRGITPEIFYGSKREKEPKYRGIVRYLTAKGPNTININIADRVVLETRFGTAVEENTLMKRSAGLISSRMVYGVESSCFTIVSTGSSSNNKRTIRTIVRKRNENTIEILYWNDNWQNAE
;
A
#
# COMPACT_ATOMS: atom_id res chain seq x y z
N MET A 1 -57.60 56.99 -40.18
CA MET A 1 -56.72 56.91 -39.02
C MET A 1 -56.39 55.45 -38.68
N ARG A 2 -55.25 54.91 -39.17
CA ARG A 2 -54.76 53.56 -38.89
C ARG A 2 -53.24 53.60 -38.75
N LYS A 3 -52.72 54.12 -37.59
CA LYS A 3 -51.27 54.28 -37.37
C LYS A 3 -50.78 53.67 -36.06
N ASN A 4 -51.64 53.09 -35.20
CA ASN A 4 -51.20 52.70 -33.83
C ASN A 4 -50.91 51.19 -33.64
N ASN A 5 -51.10 50.31 -34.66
CA ASN A 5 -50.80 48.87 -34.46
C ASN A 5 -49.36 48.49 -34.72
N GLN A 6 -48.59 49.30 -35.43
CA GLN A 6 -47.17 48.98 -35.73
C GLN A 6 -46.22 49.19 -34.56
N THR A 7 -46.48 50.16 -33.69
CA THR A 7 -45.68 50.43 -32.50
C THR A 7 -45.81 49.30 -31.45
N GLY A 8 -47.01 48.71 -31.31
CA GLY A 8 -47.23 47.57 -30.40
C GLY A 8 -46.54 46.32 -30.86
N ALA A 9 -46.54 46.05 -32.16
CA ALA A 9 -45.83 44.87 -32.74
C ALA A 9 -44.32 45.02 -32.60
N ALA A 10 -43.75 46.22 -32.81
CA ALA A 10 -42.34 46.47 -32.64
C ALA A 10 -41.90 46.29 -31.18
N LEU A 11 -42.69 46.72 -30.20
CA LEU A 11 -42.40 46.52 -28.78
C LEU A 11 -42.39 45.05 -28.37
N MET A 12 -43.37 44.28 -28.87
CA MET A 12 -43.39 42.80 -28.66
C MET A 12 -42.16 42.11 -29.23
N LEU A 13 -41.72 42.49 -30.42
CA LEU A 13 -40.54 41.93 -31.07
C LEU A 13 -39.28 42.23 -30.24
N VAL A 14 -39.10 43.47 -29.78
CA VAL A 14 -37.98 43.83 -28.91
C VAL A 14 -38.01 43.03 -27.61
N LEU A 15 -39.18 42.82 -27.00
CA LEU A 15 -39.33 42.05 -25.77
C LEU A 15 -38.94 40.60 -26.01
N TRP A 16 -39.34 39.99 -27.11
CA TRP A 16 -38.95 38.60 -27.50
C TRP A 16 -37.43 38.48 -27.72
N VAL A 17 -36.82 39.47 -28.37
CA VAL A 17 -35.36 39.49 -28.60
C VAL A 17 -34.62 39.58 -27.26
N ILE A 18 -35.09 40.44 -26.33
CA ILE A 18 -34.50 40.54 -24.97
C ILE A 18 -34.62 39.21 -24.22
N VAL A 19 -35.79 38.57 -24.25
CA VAL A 19 -36.01 37.27 -23.60
C VAL A 19 -35.08 36.19 -24.22
N LEU A 20 -34.96 36.16 -25.53
CA LEU A 20 -34.06 35.23 -26.22
C LEU A 20 -32.59 35.47 -25.82
N LEU A 21 -32.14 36.73 -25.84
CA LEU A 21 -30.77 37.06 -25.45
C LEU A 21 -30.47 36.70 -23.99
N THR A 22 -31.42 37.00 -23.08
CA THR A 22 -31.24 36.62 -21.67
C THR A 22 -31.19 35.11 -21.47
N ALA A 23 -31.98 34.34 -22.19
CA ALA A 23 -31.93 32.88 -22.15
C ALA A 23 -30.57 32.35 -22.65
N ILE A 24 -30.03 32.87 -23.76
CA ILE A 24 -28.71 32.51 -24.30
C ILE A 24 -27.61 32.86 -23.31
N VAL A 25 -27.60 34.07 -22.76
CA VAL A 25 -26.58 34.52 -21.79
C VAL A 25 -26.60 33.66 -20.53
N THR A 26 -27.80 33.32 -20.04
CA THR A 26 -27.97 32.47 -18.87
C THR A 26 -27.42 31.04 -19.14
N GLY A 27 -27.82 30.47 -20.26
CA GLY A 27 -27.32 29.13 -20.69
C GLY A 27 -25.78 29.13 -20.82
N PHE A 28 -25.22 30.15 -21.46
CA PHE A 28 -23.76 30.28 -21.58
C PHE A 28 -23.08 30.44 -20.20
N SER A 29 -23.63 31.22 -19.31
CA SER A 29 -23.09 31.40 -17.95
C SER A 29 -23.07 30.09 -17.14
N LEU A 30 -24.14 29.29 -17.26
CA LEU A 30 -24.20 27.98 -16.59
C LEU A 30 -23.17 27.02 -17.17
N PHE A 31 -23.03 26.99 -18.51
CA PHE A 31 -22.02 26.18 -19.18
C PHE A 31 -20.60 26.56 -18.73
N MET A 32 -20.26 27.85 -18.76
CA MET A 32 -18.95 28.34 -18.33
C MET A 32 -18.63 28.02 -16.87
N ARG A 33 -19.62 28.10 -15.96
CA ARG A 33 -19.44 27.71 -14.55
C ARG A 33 -19.09 26.23 -14.42
N THR A 34 -19.74 25.37 -15.21
CA THR A 34 -19.47 23.95 -15.22
C THR A 34 -18.06 23.66 -15.72
N GLU A 35 -17.65 24.28 -16.82
CA GLU A 35 -16.32 24.14 -17.43
C GLU A 35 -15.20 24.59 -16.46
N VAL A 36 -15.39 25.75 -15.83
CA VAL A 36 -14.44 26.25 -14.80
C VAL A 36 -14.34 25.28 -13.62
N ASN A 37 -15.46 24.73 -13.16
CA ASN A 37 -15.46 23.76 -12.05
C ASN A 37 -14.75 22.45 -12.43
N ILE A 38 -14.94 21.94 -13.65
CA ILE A 38 -14.25 20.74 -14.16
C ILE A 38 -12.75 20.99 -14.22
N THR A 39 -12.34 22.11 -14.85
CA THR A 39 -10.94 22.50 -14.96
C THR A 39 -10.29 22.68 -13.60
N LYS A 40 -10.98 23.32 -12.65
CA LYS A 40 -10.50 23.45 -11.28
C LYS A 40 -10.29 22.11 -10.61
N LYS A 41 -11.27 21.19 -10.68
CA LYS A 41 -11.14 19.84 -10.11
C LYS A 41 -10.02 19.04 -10.74
N PHE A 42 -9.84 19.16 -12.06
CA PHE A 42 -8.72 18.52 -12.75
C PHE A 42 -7.37 19.05 -12.26
N LYS A 43 -7.22 20.37 -12.15
CA LYS A 43 -6.02 21.01 -11.60
C LYS A 43 -5.73 20.52 -10.18
N GLU A 44 -6.71 20.53 -9.28
CA GLU A 44 -6.56 20.10 -7.89
C GLU A 44 -6.15 18.62 -7.78
N ARG A 45 -6.71 17.74 -8.65
CA ARG A 45 -6.32 16.32 -8.71
C ARG A 45 -4.88 16.16 -9.17
N THR A 46 -4.47 16.93 -10.17
CA THR A 46 -3.10 16.93 -10.70
C THR A 46 -2.11 17.43 -9.66
N GLU A 47 -2.44 18.50 -8.95
CA GLU A 47 -1.62 19.01 -7.84
C GLU A 47 -1.48 17.97 -6.71
N ALA A 48 -2.56 17.31 -6.32
CA ALA A 48 -2.54 16.26 -5.31
C ALA A 48 -1.66 15.06 -5.76
N TYR A 49 -1.73 14.67 -7.03
CA TYR A 49 -0.90 13.61 -7.59
C TYR A 49 0.60 13.95 -7.53
N TYR A 50 0.98 15.14 -8.02
CA TYR A 50 2.39 15.55 -7.98
C TYR A 50 2.90 15.82 -6.56
N ALA A 51 2.04 16.25 -5.66
CA ALA A 51 2.38 16.34 -4.23
C ALA A 51 2.66 14.95 -3.63
N ALA A 52 1.87 13.92 -3.99
CA ALA A 52 2.16 12.55 -3.58
C ALA A 52 3.51 12.05 -4.13
N ILE A 53 3.83 12.34 -5.40
CA ILE A 53 5.14 12.02 -5.99
C ILE A 53 6.27 12.74 -5.22
N ALA A 54 6.11 14.03 -4.91
CA ALA A 54 7.10 14.78 -4.13
C ALA A 54 7.37 14.14 -2.77
N GLY A 55 6.33 13.61 -2.11
CA GLY A 55 6.46 12.84 -0.88
C GLY A 55 7.27 11.55 -1.05
N ILE A 56 7.10 10.84 -2.18
CA ILE A 56 7.91 9.65 -2.49
C ILE A 56 9.38 10.02 -2.73
N GLU A 57 9.64 11.06 -3.53
CA GLU A 57 11.02 11.50 -3.79
C GLU A 57 11.70 11.98 -2.50
N ARG A 58 10.95 12.63 -1.61
CA ARG A 58 11.46 12.98 -0.28
C ARG A 58 11.76 11.76 0.56
N ALA A 59 10.87 10.75 0.57
CA ALA A 59 11.10 9.50 1.29
C ALA A 59 12.33 8.75 0.77
N LYS A 60 12.53 8.70 -0.55
CA LYS A 60 13.75 8.13 -1.14
C LYS A 60 15.01 8.86 -0.68
N ALA A 61 14.98 10.20 -0.67
CA ALA A 61 16.10 10.99 -0.17
C ALA A 61 16.38 10.70 1.30
N ASP A 62 15.34 10.55 2.12
CA ASP A 62 15.51 10.17 3.53
C ASP A 62 16.15 8.79 3.69
N ILE A 63 15.72 7.78 2.89
CA ILE A 63 16.32 6.44 2.89
C ILE A 63 17.80 6.49 2.49
N LEU A 64 18.16 7.27 1.48
CA LEU A 64 19.54 7.40 1.02
C LEU A 64 20.43 8.19 1.98
N SER A 65 19.86 9.14 2.74
CA SER A 65 20.62 9.99 3.68
C SER A 65 21.11 9.22 4.90
N VAL A 66 20.54 8.04 5.17
CA VAL A 66 20.90 7.24 6.35
C VAL A 66 22.05 6.31 6.01
N ARG A 67 23.17 6.54 6.67
CA ARG A 67 24.21 5.54 6.84
C ARG A 67 23.90 4.79 8.13
N GLU A 68 23.31 3.61 8.01
CA GLU A 68 22.83 2.84 9.16
C GLU A 68 23.90 2.66 10.23
N GLN A 69 25.15 2.42 9.85
CA GLN A 69 26.26 2.26 10.80
C GLN A 69 26.53 3.51 11.66
N MET A 70 26.39 4.72 11.09
CA MET A 70 26.58 5.97 11.85
C MET A 70 25.40 6.29 12.78
N TYR A 71 24.17 5.95 12.32
CA TYR A 71 22.97 6.19 13.14
C TYR A 71 22.91 5.30 14.37
N LEU A 72 23.42 4.08 14.24
CA LEU A 72 23.38 3.06 15.28
C LEU A 72 24.42 3.28 16.38
N GLU A 73 25.52 3.92 16.05
CA GLU A 73 26.64 4.18 17.00
C GLU A 73 26.50 5.54 17.74
N GLU A 74 25.87 6.55 17.13
CA GLU A 74 25.91 7.93 17.65
C GLU A 74 24.57 8.46 18.16
N SER A 75 23.42 7.93 17.72
CA SER A 75 22.12 8.46 18.13
C SER A 75 21.16 7.41 18.63
N LYS A 76 20.58 7.64 19.80
CA LYS A 76 19.38 6.93 20.28
C LYS A 76 18.11 7.39 19.56
N GLU A 77 18.22 8.04 18.40
CA GLU A 77 17.08 8.55 17.65
C GLU A 77 16.47 7.45 16.77
N LEU A 78 15.14 7.50 16.66
CA LEU A 78 14.37 6.65 15.74
C LEU A 78 14.86 6.83 14.31
N MET A 79 15.04 5.72 13.60
CA MET A 79 15.35 5.74 12.17
C MET A 79 14.33 6.60 11.40
N PRO A 80 14.71 7.23 10.28
CA PRO A 80 13.78 8.04 9.49
C PRO A 80 12.47 7.32 9.16
N TRP A 81 12.51 6.04 8.91
CA TRP A 81 11.32 5.22 8.62
C TRP A 81 10.49 4.86 9.86
N GLU A 82 11.01 5.04 11.07
CA GLU A 82 10.25 4.84 12.31
C GLU A 82 9.48 6.10 12.74
N LYS A 83 9.81 7.27 12.15
CA LYS A 83 9.09 8.52 12.44
C LYS A 83 7.74 8.55 11.70
N PRO A 84 6.60 8.63 12.41
CA PRO A 84 5.30 8.61 11.77
C PRO A 84 5.04 9.88 10.94
N ASN A 85 4.33 9.74 9.84
CA ASN A 85 3.69 10.82 9.06
C ASN A 85 4.52 12.10 8.86
N ARG A 86 5.56 12.01 8.04
CA ARG A 86 6.29 13.19 7.59
C ARG A 86 5.46 14.00 6.63
N LYS A 87 5.55 15.32 6.72
CA LYS A 87 4.74 16.25 5.93
C LYS A 87 5.63 17.27 5.22
N GLY A 88 5.15 17.74 4.09
CA GLY A 88 5.77 18.82 3.34
C GLY A 88 4.79 19.48 2.39
N PHE A 89 5.27 20.43 1.60
CA PHE A 89 4.47 21.19 0.66
C PHE A 89 5.13 21.18 -0.72
N LEU A 90 4.29 21.21 -1.75
CA LEU A 90 4.67 21.43 -3.14
C LEU A 90 3.75 22.51 -3.71
N GLY A 91 4.23 23.76 -3.79
CA GLY A 91 3.38 24.90 -4.10
C GLY A 91 2.23 25.06 -3.11
N ASN A 92 0.99 25.03 -3.61
CA ASN A 92 -0.21 25.12 -2.78
C ASN A 92 -0.74 23.76 -2.28
N ALA A 93 -0.15 22.67 -2.76
CA ALA A 93 -0.51 21.33 -2.32
C ALA A 93 0.40 20.86 -1.18
N SER A 94 -0.14 20.00 -0.31
CA SER A 94 0.61 19.37 0.77
C SER A 94 0.77 17.87 0.50
N TYR A 95 1.80 17.28 1.09
CA TYR A 95 1.97 15.84 1.09
C TYR A 95 2.32 15.32 2.49
N SER A 96 1.97 14.07 2.71
CA SER A 96 2.44 13.31 3.87
C SER A 96 2.90 11.93 3.41
N TYR A 97 3.95 11.39 4.01
CA TYR A 97 4.44 10.07 3.67
C TYR A 97 4.87 9.29 4.91
N THR A 98 4.82 7.97 4.75
CA THR A 98 5.30 6.99 5.73
C THR A 98 6.23 6.03 5.01
N ILE A 99 7.31 5.65 5.67
CA ILE A 99 8.25 4.64 5.20
C ILE A 99 8.08 3.43 6.12
N ILE A 100 7.88 2.26 5.54
CA ILE A 100 7.77 0.99 6.25
C ILE A 100 8.96 0.15 5.82
N ASP A 101 9.72 -0.32 6.78
CA ASP A 101 10.85 -1.21 6.53
C ASP A 101 10.34 -2.63 6.30
N ASP A 102 10.58 -3.18 5.11
CA ASP A 102 10.11 -4.51 4.71
C ASP A 102 11.12 -5.63 5.05
N ASP A 103 12.38 -5.29 5.40
CA ASP A 103 13.38 -6.26 5.85
C ASP A 103 13.07 -6.81 7.26
N ARG A 104 12.07 -6.28 7.93
CA ARG A 104 11.50 -6.81 9.18
C ARG A 104 10.47 -7.91 8.96
N LYS A 105 10.12 -8.23 7.70
CA LYS A 105 9.01 -9.11 7.31
C LYS A 105 9.51 -10.36 6.59
N ILE A 106 8.66 -11.37 6.53
CA ILE A 106 8.88 -12.60 5.77
C ILE A 106 8.43 -12.35 4.32
N ASP A 107 9.30 -12.65 3.37
CA ASP A 107 8.92 -12.59 1.95
C ASP A 107 8.06 -13.80 1.59
N LEU A 108 6.81 -13.52 1.20
CA LEU A 108 5.80 -14.50 0.83
C LEU A 108 6.24 -15.39 -0.34
N ASN A 109 7.04 -14.84 -1.28
CA ASN A 109 7.52 -15.55 -2.45
C ASN A 109 8.65 -16.55 -2.16
N SER A 110 9.40 -16.33 -1.09
CA SER A 110 10.51 -17.19 -0.69
C SER A 110 10.26 -17.99 0.60
N ALA A 111 9.15 -17.74 1.30
CA ALA A 111 8.81 -18.42 2.54
C ALA A 111 8.67 -19.93 2.35
N THR A 112 9.28 -20.73 3.22
CA THR A 112 9.13 -22.19 3.22
C THR A 112 7.77 -22.58 3.84
N SER A 113 7.32 -23.83 3.58
CA SER A 113 6.11 -24.38 4.21
C SER A 113 6.19 -24.34 5.74
N GLU A 114 7.36 -24.57 6.32
CA GLU A 114 7.58 -24.50 7.76
C GLU A 114 7.43 -23.07 8.29
N GLN A 115 7.97 -22.09 7.58
CA GLN A 115 7.84 -20.67 7.94
C GLN A 115 6.39 -20.20 7.87
N LEU A 116 5.66 -20.59 6.81
CA LEU A 116 4.23 -20.30 6.70
C LEU A 116 3.44 -20.96 7.84
N ARG A 117 3.78 -22.21 8.19
CA ARG A 117 3.18 -22.94 9.31
C ARG A 117 3.35 -22.19 10.63
N TYR A 118 4.57 -21.84 10.98
CA TYR A 118 4.87 -21.09 12.20
C TYR A 118 4.11 -19.75 12.27
N LEU A 119 4.13 -18.98 11.20
CA LEU A 119 3.46 -17.69 11.11
C LEU A 119 1.94 -17.83 11.30
N LEU A 120 1.31 -18.77 10.61
CA LEU A 120 -0.12 -19.00 10.68
C LEU A 120 -0.53 -19.51 12.05
N MET A 121 0.23 -20.44 12.65
CA MET A 121 -0.01 -20.91 14.03
C MET A 121 0.12 -19.77 15.05
N ALA A 122 1.18 -18.95 14.95
CA ALA A 122 1.35 -17.77 15.81
C ALA A 122 0.22 -16.74 15.66
N SER A 123 -0.47 -16.78 14.53
CA SER A 123 -1.63 -15.93 14.23
C SER A 123 -2.98 -16.56 14.64
N GLY A 124 -2.98 -17.80 15.16
CA GLY A 124 -4.18 -18.48 15.68
C GLY A 124 -4.87 -19.42 14.68
N VAL A 125 -4.20 -19.78 13.57
CA VAL A 125 -4.72 -20.78 12.62
C VAL A 125 -4.26 -22.18 13.03
N GLU A 126 -5.17 -23.14 13.08
CA GLU A 126 -4.89 -24.51 13.57
C GLU A 126 -5.57 -25.58 12.70
N GLY A 127 -5.17 -26.84 12.90
CA GLY A 127 -5.79 -28.01 12.31
C GLY A 127 -5.72 -28.08 10.78
N THR A 128 -6.77 -28.60 10.14
CA THR A 128 -6.85 -28.79 8.71
C THR A 128 -6.90 -27.46 7.93
N GLU A 129 -7.37 -26.37 8.55
CA GLU A 129 -7.35 -25.03 7.99
C GLU A 129 -5.92 -24.56 7.70
N LEU A 130 -5.00 -24.85 8.63
CA LEU A 130 -3.57 -24.55 8.51
C LEU A 130 -2.93 -25.21 7.27
N ASP A 131 -3.14 -26.52 7.13
CA ASP A 131 -2.57 -27.28 6.01
C ASP A 131 -3.17 -26.82 4.66
N THR A 132 -4.48 -26.52 4.63
CA THR A 132 -5.17 -26.00 3.45
C THR A 132 -4.59 -24.66 3.01
N ILE A 133 -4.38 -23.74 3.94
CA ILE A 133 -3.84 -22.42 3.61
C ILE A 133 -2.40 -22.52 3.11
N ILE A 134 -1.56 -23.34 3.77
CA ILE A 134 -0.16 -23.51 3.36
C ILE A 134 -0.07 -24.08 1.94
N ASP A 135 -0.77 -25.18 1.68
CA ASP A 135 -0.76 -25.83 0.37
C ASP A 135 -1.29 -24.90 -0.72
N ALA A 136 -2.39 -24.16 -0.43
CA ALA A 136 -2.95 -23.22 -1.38
C ALA A 136 -2.05 -21.99 -1.65
N ILE A 137 -1.26 -21.50 -0.68
CA ILE A 137 -0.28 -20.45 -0.90
C ILE A 137 0.85 -20.94 -1.81
N LEU A 138 1.28 -22.19 -1.61
CA LEU A 138 2.35 -22.78 -2.39
C LEU A 138 1.91 -23.06 -3.84
N ASP A 139 0.67 -23.55 -4.05
CA ASP A 139 0.06 -23.74 -5.38
C ASP A 139 -0.14 -22.40 -6.09
N TRP A 140 -0.66 -21.38 -5.40
CA TRP A 140 -0.88 -20.06 -5.97
C TRP A 140 0.37 -19.42 -6.59
N ARG A 141 1.55 -19.68 -6.01
CA ARG A 141 2.79 -19.02 -6.41
C ARG A 141 3.71 -19.85 -7.29
N ASP A 142 3.52 -21.18 -7.39
CA ASP A 142 4.30 -21.99 -8.33
C ASP A 142 3.75 -21.88 -9.77
N THR A 143 4.39 -22.50 -10.73
CA THR A 143 4.09 -22.31 -12.15
C THR A 143 3.48 -23.56 -12.80
N ASP A 144 3.20 -24.59 -12.00
CA ASP A 144 2.57 -25.81 -12.50
C ASP A 144 1.12 -25.90 -11.98
N ASN A 145 0.32 -26.82 -12.54
CA ASN A 145 -1.06 -27.09 -12.16
C ASN A 145 -1.19 -28.37 -11.32
N LEU A 146 -0.14 -28.75 -10.58
CA LEU A 146 -0.13 -29.96 -9.77
C LEU A 146 -0.58 -29.64 -8.33
N ARG A 147 -1.87 -29.74 -8.11
CA ARG A 147 -2.46 -29.45 -6.80
C ARG A 147 -1.85 -30.30 -5.68
N ARG A 148 -1.38 -29.65 -4.62
CA ARG A 148 -1.01 -30.29 -3.34
C ARG A 148 -2.22 -30.92 -2.67
N LEU A 149 -2.00 -31.78 -1.69
CA LEU A 149 -3.05 -32.58 -1.05
C LEU A 149 -4.25 -31.72 -0.58
N ASN A 150 -3.99 -30.59 0.05
CA ASN A 150 -5.01 -29.69 0.57
C ASN A 150 -5.06 -28.35 -0.20
N GLY A 151 -4.29 -28.21 -1.26
CA GLY A 151 -4.12 -26.98 -2.02
C GLY A 151 -5.24 -26.66 -3.00
N ALA A 152 -5.02 -25.68 -3.86
CA ALA A 152 -5.99 -25.20 -4.83
C ALA A 152 -5.29 -24.66 -6.07
N GLU A 153 -5.73 -25.15 -7.22
CA GLU A 153 -5.26 -24.76 -8.54
C GLU A 153 -6.39 -24.16 -9.37
N GLU A 154 -6.17 -23.92 -10.65
CA GLU A 154 -7.14 -23.30 -11.58
C GLU A 154 -8.54 -23.94 -11.50
N ASP A 155 -8.63 -25.29 -11.41
CA ASP A 155 -9.89 -26.00 -11.30
C ASP A 155 -10.74 -25.57 -10.09
N TYR A 156 -10.10 -25.34 -8.96
CA TYR A 156 -10.76 -24.83 -7.76
C TYR A 156 -11.25 -23.39 -7.95
N TYR A 157 -10.40 -22.48 -8.41
CA TYR A 157 -10.73 -21.07 -8.52
C TYR A 157 -11.79 -20.80 -9.59
N GLN A 158 -11.82 -21.61 -10.67
CA GLN A 158 -12.85 -21.55 -11.70
C GLN A 158 -14.21 -22.13 -11.23
N SER A 159 -14.21 -22.99 -10.22
CA SER A 159 -15.45 -23.55 -9.64
C SER A 159 -16.17 -22.61 -8.68
N LEU A 160 -15.57 -21.49 -8.31
CA LEU A 160 -16.14 -20.54 -7.36
C LEU A 160 -17.35 -19.80 -7.94
N PRO A 161 -18.29 -19.31 -7.11
CA PRO A 161 -19.45 -18.51 -7.56
C PRO A 161 -19.08 -17.25 -8.35
N LYS A 162 -17.90 -16.72 -8.13
CA LYS A 162 -17.26 -15.66 -8.93
C LYS A 162 -15.91 -16.18 -9.37
N PRO A 163 -15.84 -16.81 -10.54
CA PRO A 163 -14.60 -17.43 -11.02
C PRO A 163 -13.50 -16.41 -11.28
N TYR A 164 -12.27 -16.81 -11.00
CA TYR A 164 -11.04 -16.11 -11.39
C TYR A 164 -9.93 -17.15 -11.58
N SER A 165 -8.86 -16.76 -12.27
CA SER A 165 -7.73 -17.66 -12.54
C SER A 165 -6.78 -17.71 -11.35
N CYS A 166 -6.18 -18.90 -11.14
CA CYS A 166 -4.98 -19.03 -10.32
C CYS A 166 -3.88 -18.14 -10.90
N LYS A 167 -2.97 -17.65 -10.07
CA LYS A 167 -1.91 -16.79 -10.57
C LYS A 167 -0.79 -17.56 -11.26
N ASP A 168 -0.51 -18.78 -10.80
CA ASP A 168 0.57 -19.63 -11.27
C ASP A 168 1.91 -18.88 -11.35
N GLY A 169 2.20 -18.10 -10.30
CA GLY A 169 3.37 -17.27 -10.26
C GLY A 169 3.53 -16.45 -8.98
N PRO A 170 4.67 -15.76 -8.82
CA PRO A 170 4.98 -15.04 -7.60
C PRO A 170 3.96 -13.93 -7.29
N PHE A 171 3.67 -13.73 -6.02
CA PHE A 171 2.84 -12.64 -5.52
C PHE A 171 3.43 -11.28 -5.90
N ASP A 172 2.61 -10.38 -6.43
CA ASP A 172 2.98 -8.98 -6.65
C ASP A 172 2.72 -8.13 -5.41
N THR A 173 1.68 -8.46 -4.67
CA THR A 173 1.28 -7.79 -3.43
C THR A 173 0.86 -8.80 -2.37
N VAL A 174 0.96 -8.42 -1.09
CA VAL A 174 0.51 -9.29 0.01
C VAL A 174 -1.02 -9.43 0.02
N GLU A 175 -1.73 -8.43 -0.49
CA GLU A 175 -3.19 -8.41 -0.58
C GLU A 175 -3.76 -9.51 -1.49
N GLU A 176 -2.97 -10.05 -2.41
CA GLU A 176 -3.36 -11.22 -3.22
C GLU A 176 -3.66 -12.47 -2.38
N LEU A 177 -3.13 -12.55 -1.14
CA LEU A 177 -3.50 -13.61 -0.22
C LEU A 177 -5.01 -13.69 0.04
N LEU A 178 -5.74 -12.58 -0.05
CA LEU A 178 -7.19 -12.57 0.08
C LEU A 178 -7.93 -13.34 -1.04
N LEU A 179 -7.24 -13.68 -2.12
CA LEU A 179 -7.74 -14.52 -3.21
C LEU A 179 -7.38 -16.00 -3.01
N VAL A 180 -6.46 -16.32 -2.10
CA VAL A 180 -5.99 -17.68 -1.86
C VAL A 180 -6.99 -18.46 -1.00
N ARG A 181 -7.25 -19.71 -1.38
CA ARG A 181 -8.14 -20.61 -0.65
C ARG A 181 -7.79 -20.67 0.84
N GLY A 182 -8.80 -20.53 1.71
CA GLY A 182 -8.68 -20.61 3.15
C GLY A 182 -8.30 -19.29 3.83
N ILE A 183 -7.80 -18.29 3.12
CA ILE A 183 -7.51 -16.97 3.71
C ILE A 183 -8.82 -16.18 3.82
N THR A 184 -9.15 -15.81 5.05
CA THR A 184 -10.27 -14.90 5.36
C THR A 184 -9.78 -13.52 5.74
N PRO A 185 -10.61 -12.47 5.64
CA PRO A 185 -10.24 -11.14 6.13
C PRO A 185 -9.78 -11.14 7.60
N GLU A 186 -10.35 -12.01 8.45
CA GLU A 186 -9.98 -12.15 9.86
C GLU A 186 -8.58 -12.75 10.02
N ILE A 187 -8.22 -13.75 9.25
CA ILE A 187 -6.86 -14.30 9.22
C ILE A 187 -5.87 -13.27 8.71
N PHE A 188 -6.25 -12.55 7.66
CA PHE A 188 -5.37 -11.59 7.01
C PHE A 188 -5.14 -10.33 7.86
N TYR A 189 -6.21 -9.64 8.28
CA TYR A 189 -6.13 -8.38 9.04
C TYR A 189 -6.13 -8.57 10.55
N GLY A 190 -6.63 -9.69 11.05
CA GLY A 190 -6.92 -9.96 12.46
C GLY A 190 -8.40 -9.79 12.80
N SER A 191 -8.85 -10.51 13.82
CA SER A 191 -10.22 -10.42 14.33
C SER A 191 -10.44 -9.05 14.98
N LYS A 192 -11.45 -8.31 14.52
CA LYS A 192 -11.81 -6.99 15.06
C LYS A 192 -12.69 -7.16 16.31
N ARG A 193 -12.43 -6.37 17.37
CA ARG A 193 -13.31 -6.12 18.52
C ARG A 193 -13.38 -7.18 19.65
N GLU A 194 -12.50 -8.16 19.71
CA GLU A 194 -12.45 -9.09 20.83
C GLU A 194 -11.31 -8.75 21.79
N LYS A 195 -11.51 -8.98 23.09
CA LYS A 195 -10.45 -8.82 24.10
C LYS A 195 -9.30 -9.81 23.86
N GLU A 196 -9.63 -11.00 23.36
CA GLU A 196 -8.70 -12.03 22.92
C GLU A 196 -9.10 -12.43 21.48
N PRO A 197 -8.50 -11.83 20.46
CA PRO A 197 -8.86 -12.12 19.07
C PRO A 197 -8.44 -13.54 18.69
N LYS A 198 -9.34 -14.29 18.06
CA LYS A 198 -9.05 -15.63 17.53
C LYS A 198 -7.86 -15.57 16.57
N TYR A 199 -7.85 -14.56 15.68
CA TYR A 199 -6.76 -14.35 14.72
C TYR A 199 -6.06 -13.01 14.96
N ARG A 200 -4.71 -13.04 14.99
CA ARG A 200 -3.88 -11.84 15.21
C ARG A 200 -3.53 -11.07 13.94
N GLY A 201 -3.93 -11.60 12.77
CA GLY A 201 -3.62 -11.01 11.47
C GLY A 201 -2.18 -11.25 11.03
N ILE A 202 -2.02 -11.69 9.76
CA ILE A 202 -0.71 -12.06 9.20
C ILE A 202 -0.09 -10.96 8.34
N VAL A 203 -0.89 -10.02 7.81
CA VAL A 203 -0.44 -9.02 6.82
C VAL A 203 0.76 -8.19 7.28
N ARG A 204 0.84 -7.86 8.58
CA ARG A 204 1.93 -7.05 9.14
C ARG A 204 3.28 -7.75 9.16
N TYR A 205 3.31 -9.08 9.06
CA TYR A 205 4.52 -9.89 9.10
C TYR A 205 5.02 -10.29 7.71
N LEU A 206 4.26 -9.96 6.65
CA LEU A 206 4.52 -10.40 5.28
C LEU A 206 4.88 -9.24 4.36
N THR A 207 5.69 -9.55 3.38
CA THR A 207 5.96 -8.72 2.21
C THR A 207 5.97 -9.60 0.95
N ALA A 208 5.72 -9.03 -0.23
CA ALA A 208 5.76 -9.76 -1.50
C ALA A 208 7.00 -9.43 -2.35
N LYS A 209 7.79 -8.45 -1.94
CA LYS A 209 8.99 -8.00 -2.67
C LYS A 209 10.16 -7.76 -1.69
N GLY A 210 10.23 -8.58 -0.65
CA GLY A 210 11.29 -8.49 0.36
C GLY A 210 12.64 -9.06 -0.10
N PRO A 211 13.69 -8.80 0.64
CA PRO A 211 14.95 -9.52 0.51
C PRO A 211 14.82 -10.91 1.15
N ASN A 212 15.70 -11.82 0.74
CA ASN A 212 15.80 -13.14 1.39
C ASN A 212 16.39 -13.07 2.82
N THR A 213 16.89 -11.90 3.23
CA THR A 213 17.51 -11.66 4.53
C THR A 213 16.58 -10.79 5.38
N ILE A 214 16.47 -11.12 6.66
CA ILE A 214 15.69 -10.34 7.63
C ILE A 214 16.66 -9.51 8.47
N ASN A 215 16.34 -8.23 8.63
CA ASN A 215 17.09 -7.36 9.53
C ASN A 215 16.72 -7.70 10.98
N ILE A 216 17.62 -8.41 11.66
CA ILE A 216 17.40 -8.89 13.02
C ILE A 216 17.32 -7.78 14.08
N ASN A 217 17.74 -6.56 13.76
CA ASN A 217 17.65 -5.42 14.68
C ASN A 217 16.23 -4.86 14.81
N ILE A 218 15.38 -5.08 13.79
CA ILE A 218 14.05 -4.46 13.71
C ILE A 218 12.91 -5.46 13.56
N ALA A 219 13.21 -6.72 13.20
CA ALA A 219 12.18 -7.74 12.98
C ALA A 219 11.38 -8.02 14.27
N ASP A 220 10.10 -8.26 14.11
CA ASP A 220 9.20 -8.62 15.22
C ASP A 220 9.59 -10.01 15.79
N ARG A 221 9.23 -10.25 17.06
CA ARG A 221 9.45 -11.53 17.72
C ARG A 221 8.94 -12.71 16.89
N VAL A 222 7.71 -12.61 16.40
CA VAL A 222 7.07 -13.66 15.58
C VAL A 222 7.88 -13.95 14.30
N VAL A 223 8.42 -12.92 13.66
CA VAL A 223 9.24 -13.06 12.45
C VAL A 223 10.58 -13.73 12.75
N LEU A 224 11.23 -13.36 13.85
CA LEU A 224 12.48 -13.99 14.29
C LEU A 224 12.28 -15.47 14.61
N GLU A 225 11.25 -15.80 15.37
CA GLU A 225 10.91 -17.17 15.73
C GLU A 225 10.58 -18.02 14.49
N THR A 226 9.79 -17.47 13.57
CA THR A 226 9.43 -18.10 12.30
C THR A 226 10.65 -18.38 11.42
N ARG A 227 11.61 -17.46 11.39
CA ARG A 227 12.78 -17.54 10.50
C ARG A 227 13.92 -18.39 11.08
N PHE A 228 14.14 -18.29 12.38
CA PHE A 228 15.36 -18.79 13.04
C PHE A 228 15.08 -19.75 14.20
N GLY A 229 13.83 -19.90 14.63
CA GLY A 229 13.43 -20.69 15.80
C GLY A 229 13.59 -19.92 17.11
N THR A 230 12.96 -20.43 18.17
CA THR A 230 12.82 -19.80 19.49
C THR A 230 14.18 -19.50 20.14
N ALA A 231 15.14 -20.41 20.07
CA ALA A 231 16.46 -20.22 20.71
C ALA A 231 17.25 -19.03 20.12
N VAL A 232 17.17 -18.83 18.80
CA VAL A 232 17.82 -17.69 18.13
C VAL A 232 17.07 -16.41 18.41
N GLU A 233 15.74 -16.45 18.46
CA GLU A 233 14.88 -15.33 18.81
C GLU A 233 15.21 -14.79 20.19
N GLU A 234 15.22 -15.63 21.24
CA GLU A 234 15.54 -15.23 22.61
C GLU A 234 16.91 -14.59 22.73
N ASN A 235 17.94 -15.21 22.12
CA ASN A 235 19.30 -14.66 22.09
C ASN A 235 19.35 -13.32 21.36
N THR A 236 18.61 -13.16 20.26
CA THR A 236 18.55 -11.91 19.51
C THR A 236 17.89 -10.80 20.32
N LEU A 237 16.77 -11.08 20.99
CA LEU A 237 16.09 -10.10 21.83
C LEU A 237 16.95 -9.70 23.04
N MET A 238 17.67 -10.65 23.65
CA MET A 238 18.60 -10.37 24.72
C MET A 238 19.75 -9.46 24.26
N LYS A 239 20.33 -9.71 23.08
CA LYS A 239 21.38 -8.86 22.50
C LYS A 239 20.87 -7.46 22.15
N ARG A 240 19.67 -7.34 21.59
CA ARG A 240 19.03 -6.04 21.32
C ARG A 240 18.82 -5.21 22.57
N SER A 241 18.51 -5.82 23.72
CA SER A 241 18.33 -5.09 24.98
C SER A 241 19.65 -4.49 25.49
N ALA A 242 20.79 -5.07 25.09
CA ALA A 242 22.13 -4.59 25.41
C ALA A 242 22.68 -3.59 24.36
N GLY A 243 22.08 -3.50 23.20
CA GLY A 243 22.48 -2.64 22.10
C GLY A 243 22.22 -3.26 20.73
N LEU A 244 22.69 -2.60 19.68
CA LEU A 244 22.50 -3.06 18.33
C LEU A 244 23.46 -4.18 17.95
N ILE A 245 22.95 -5.12 17.14
CA ILE A 245 23.75 -6.24 16.68
C ILE A 245 24.44 -5.81 15.38
N SER A 246 25.78 -5.71 15.43
CA SER A 246 26.60 -5.31 14.28
C SER A 246 27.19 -6.46 13.46
N SER A 247 27.01 -7.70 13.91
CA SER A 247 27.61 -8.87 13.25
C SER A 247 26.87 -9.28 12.00
N ARG A 248 27.50 -9.14 10.84
CA ARG A 248 26.98 -9.49 9.50
C ARG A 248 27.12 -10.98 9.13
N MET A 249 27.64 -11.83 10.00
CA MET A 249 28.08 -13.17 9.57
C MET A 249 26.98 -14.14 9.13
N VAL A 250 25.75 -14.00 9.66
CA VAL A 250 24.64 -14.96 9.37
C VAL A 250 23.31 -14.28 9.12
N TYR A 251 23.14 -13.02 9.54
CA TYR A 251 21.86 -12.31 9.55
C TYR A 251 21.97 -10.94 8.87
N GLY A 252 20.89 -10.44 8.28
CA GLY A 252 20.81 -9.06 7.83
C GLY A 252 20.79 -8.11 9.04
N VAL A 253 21.62 -7.11 9.02
CA VAL A 253 21.66 -6.04 10.03
C VAL A 253 21.36 -4.67 9.45
N GLU A 254 21.24 -4.58 8.13
CA GLU A 254 20.91 -3.36 7.38
C GLU A 254 19.66 -3.60 6.55
N SER A 255 18.86 -2.56 6.38
CA SER A 255 17.63 -2.63 5.61
C SER A 255 17.84 -2.18 4.16
N SER A 256 17.24 -2.90 3.24
CA SER A 256 17.34 -2.67 1.80
C SER A 256 16.01 -2.42 1.12
N CYS A 257 14.92 -3.02 1.61
CA CYS A 257 13.59 -2.91 1.01
C CYS A 257 12.64 -2.10 1.88
N PHE A 258 11.92 -1.18 1.24
CA PHE A 258 11.02 -0.26 1.94
C PHE A 258 9.72 -0.10 1.16
N THR A 259 8.59 -0.13 1.87
CA THR A 259 7.31 0.34 1.35
C THR A 259 7.13 1.82 1.71
N ILE A 260 6.90 2.65 0.71
CA ILE A 260 6.59 4.07 0.88
C ILE A 260 5.12 4.27 0.54
N VAL A 261 4.38 4.86 1.46
CA VAL A 261 2.99 5.33 1.23
C VAL A 261 3.00 6.83 1.33
N SER A 262 2.63 7.50 0.24
CA SER A 262 2.58 8.96 0.18
C SER A 262 1.20 9.44 -0.25
N THR A 263 0.64 10.38 0.50
CA THR A 263 -0.64 11.03 0.21
C THR A 263 -0.42 12.50 -0.07
N GLY A 264 -0.75 12.92 -1.28
CA GLY A 264 -0.83 14.33 -1.66
C GLY A 264 -2.25 14.86 -1.52
N SER A 265 -2.38 16.13 -1.17
CA SER A 265 -3.65 16.82 -0.96
C SER A 265 -3.63 18.21 -1.56
N SER A 266 -4.65 18.54 -2.35
CA SER A 266 -4.92 19.90 -2.84
C SER A 266 -6.41 20.19 -2.70
N SER A 267 -6.77 21.23 -1.94
CA SER A 267 -8.15 21.48 -1.54
C SER A 267 -8.82 20.24 -0.94
N ASN A 268 -9.89 19.76 -1.57
CA ASN A 268 -10.63 18.56 -1.14
C ASN A 268 -10.19 17.28 -1.85
N ASN A 269 -9.21 17.37 -2.76
CA ASN A 269 -8.73 16.21 -3.51
C ASN A 269 -7.52 15.60 -2.82
N LYS A 270 -7.55 14.26 -2.69
CA LYS A 270 -6.44 13.47 -2.16
C LYS A 270 -6.04 12.39 -3.17
N ARG A 271 -4.75 12.12 -3.25
CA ARG A 271 -4.20 11.02 -4.02
C ARG A 271 -3.15 10.30 -3.21
N THR A 272 -3.31 9.00 -3.06
CA THR A 272 -2.34 8.17 -2.33
C THR A 272 -1.62 7.26 -3.32
N ILE A 273 -0.30 7.22 -3.21
CA ILE A 273 0.58 6.37 -3.99
C ILE A 273 1.30 5.44 -3.01
N ARG A 274 1.30 4.14 -3.31
CA ARG A 274 2.12 3.15 -2.62
C ARG A 274 3.19 2.64 -3.58
N THR A 275 4.43 2.63 -3.13
CA THR A 275 5.55 2.07 -3.88
C THR A 275 6.42 1.21 -2.98
N ILE A 276 6.97 0.13 -3.54
CA ILE A 276 8.00 -0.69 -2.88
C ILE A 276 9.31 -0.38 -3.58
N VAL A 277 10.30 -0.03 -2.81
CA VAL A 277 11.62 0.35 -3.32
C VAL A 277 12.71 -0.49 -2.67
N ARG A 278 13.80 -0.71 -3.42
CA ARG A 278 15.01 -1.38 -2.94
C ARG A 278 16.20 -0.45 -3.04
N LYS A 279 16.88 -0.24 -1.94
CA LYS A 279 18.19 0.43 -1.89
C LYS A 279 19.26 -0.53 -2.40
N ARG A 280 19.84 -0.26 -3.56
CA ARG A 280 20.90 -1.09 -4.17
C ARG A 280 22.28 -0.73 -3.65
N ASN A 281 22.49 0.55 -3.39
CA ASN A 281 23.72 1.11 -2.82
C ASN A 281 23.42 2.49 -2.20
N GLU A 282 24.44 3.21 -1.75
CA GLU A 282 24.30 4.51 -1.08
C GLU A 282 23.59 5.58 -1.94
N ASN A 283 23.56 5.43 -3.27
CA ASN A 283 23.05 6.46 -4.18
C ASN A 283 21.90 5.97 -5.09
N THR A 284 21.54 4.69 -5.04
CA THR A 284 20.61 4.11 -6.01
C THR A 284 19.45 3.41 -5.33
N ILE A 285 18.24 3.84 -5.69
CA ILE A 285 16.98 3.19 -5.33
C ILE A 285 16.32 2.67 -6.59
N GLU A 286 15.95 1.39 -6.56
CA GLU A 286 15.15 0.71 -7.59
C GLU A 286 13.69 0.66 -7.14
N ILE A 287 12.75 0.91 -8.05
CA ILE A 287 11.31 0.74 -7.80
C ILE A 287 10.94 -0.69 -8.19
N LEU A 288 10.43 -1.47 -7.24
CA LEU A 288 9.98 -2.85 -7.45
C LEU A 288 8.49 -2.95 -7.72
N TYR A 289 7.70 -2.00 -7.18
CA TYR A 289 6.26 -1.94 -7.32
C TYR A 289 5.78 -0.51 -7.25
N TRP A 290 4.74 -0.18 -8.02
CA TRP A 290 4.11 1.15 -8.05
C TRP A 290 2.60 1.03 -8.19
N ASN A 291 1.85 1.68 -7.28
CA ASN A 291 0.40 1.81 -7.36
C ASN A 291 0.02 3.26 -7.03
N ASP A 292 -0.47 3.98 -8.03
CA ASP A 292 -0.83 5.40 -7.94
C ASP A 292 -2.30 5.64 -7.58
N ASN A 293 -3.05 4.59 -7.31
CA ASN A 293 -4.45 4.65 -6.88
C ASN A 293 -4.68 3.80 -5.61
N TRP A 294 -3.71 3.83 -4.71
CA TRP A 294 -3.81 3.08 -3.47
C TRP A 294 -4.94 3.62 -2.58
N GLN A 295 -5.81 2.71 -2.12
CA GLN A 295 -6.82 2.99 -1.10
C GLN A 295 -6.46 2.16 0.13
N ASN A 296 -6.28 2.83 1.27
CA ASN A 296 -6.16 2.08 2.53
C ASN A 296 -7.47 1.31 2.74
N ALA A 297 -7.38 0.01 2.89
CA ALA A 297 -8.48 -0.78 3.45
C ALA A 297 -8.56 -0.37 4.94
N GLU A 298 -9.55 0.47 5.28
CA GLU A 298 -9.88 0.83 6.67
C GLU A 298 -10.53 -0.34 7.42
#